data_2da09add472dc317728001063eaa6e50
#
_entry.id   2da09add472dc317728001063eaa6e50
#
_cell.length_a   1.000
_cell.length_b   1.000
_cell.length_c   1.000
_cell.angle_alpha   90.00
_cell.angle_beta   90.00
_cell.angle_gamma   90.00
#
_symmetry.space_group_name_H-M   'P 1'
#
loop_
_entity.id
_entity.type
_entity.pdbx_description
1 polymer ?
#
loop_
_entity_poly.entity_id
_entity_poly.type
_entity_poly.pdbx_seq_one_letter_code
_entity_poly.pdbx_strand_id
1 'polypeptide(L)'
;MAASDDGTITQFGIYTDALGTRLDAIRQFTLETPIRRFVTEPRRKGFMALDVAGDIHLMYPTSGRQLASFAAGLPSDAPLAISPRSNALVSAPNNRSVSLLKLHNEHPEISFSALWSEVWYEGYNEPIYSWQSSSADNDFEPKFSLTPLAFGTLKAAFYALLFAVPIAIMGAIYTAYFMAPGMRSWVKPGIEIMAALPTVILGFIGGLWLAPIVEDNLSSVLSIFVVLPVGLFLLAIVWSLLPDYLTKRFDGWYGMIVVPLIILTVYAAFTFGPWFEDAFFLGDSRAWFRTVLGLDYDQRNALIVGLIMGLAVIP
;
A
#
# COMPACT_ATOMS: atom_id res chain seq x y z
N MET A 1 -12.40 27.88 10.25
CA MET A 1 -12.48 27.67 11.71
C MET A 1 -13.48 28.64 12.30
N ALA A 2 -14.30 28.16 13.22
CA ALA A 2 -15.16 29.01 14.03
C ALA A 2 -15.01 28.59 15.49
N ALA A 3 -15.02 29.55 16.43
CA ALA A 3 -15.04 29.29 17.86
C ALA A 3 -16.36 29.73 18.45
N SER A 4 -16.85 28.95 19.41
CA SER A 4 -18.03 29.24 20.22
C SER A 4 -17.61 29.73 21.60
N ASP A 5 -18.53 30.40 22.29
CA ASP A 5 -18.31 30.92 23.64
C ASP A 5 -18.19 29.81 24.70
N ASP A 6 -18.48 28.56 24.36
CA ASP A 6 -18.30 27.38 25.20
C ASP A 6 -16.89 26.76 25.11
N GLY A 7 -15.97 27.37 24.36
CA GLY A 7 -14.63 26.84 24.13
C GLY A 7 -14.53 25.82 22.99
N THR A 8 -15.62 25.57 22.26
CA THR A 8 -15.60 24.65 21.12
C THR A 8 -15.08 25.35 19.88
N ILE A 9 -14.09 24.74 19.23
CA ILE A 9 -13.54 25.16 17.94
C ILE A 9 -13.99 24.18 16.88
N THR A 10 -14.73 24.63 15.88
CA THR A 10 -15.18 23.81 14.76
C THR A 10 -14.42 24.16 13.50
N GLN A 11 -13.84 23.15 12.88
CA GLN A 11 -13.27 23.25 11.53
C GLN A 11 -14.33 22.86 10.51
N PHE A 12 -14.56 23.74 9.54
CA PHE A 12 -15.43 23.50 8.40
C PHE A 12 -14.61 23.24 7.15
N GLY A 13 -15.10 22.36 6.29
CA GLY A 13 -14.59 22.12 4.95
C GLY A 13 -15.63 22.44 3.88
N ILE A 14 -15.15 22.86 2.72
CA ILE A 14 -15.98 23.10 1.54
C ILE A 14 -15.88 21.86 0.65
N TYR A 15 -17.02 21.26 0.34
CA TYR A 15 -17.14 20.08 -0.51
C TYR A 15 -18.02 20.36 -1.68
N THR A 16 -17.68 19.77 -2.82
CA THR A 16 -18.49 19.84 -4.03
C THR A 16 -18.88 18.42 -4.45
N ASP A 17 -20.15 18.14 -4.47
CA ASP A 17 -20.73 16.89 -4.93
C ASP A 17 -21.69 17.13 -6.11
N ALA A 18 -22.39 16.08 -6.54
CA ALA A 18 -23.37 16.17 -7.63
C ALA A 18 -24.56 17.08 -7.31
N LEU A 19 -24.81 17.42 -6.04
CA LEU A 19 -25.88 18.27 -5.57
C LEU A 19 -25.45 19.74 -5.38
N GLY A 20 -24.14 20.02 -5.49
CA GLY A 20 -23.56 21.37 -5.38
C GLY A 20 -22.48 21.50 -4.32
N THR A 21 -22.14 22.74 -3.99
CA THR A 21 -21.11 23.04 -2.98
C THR A 21 -21.78 23.23 -1.61
N ARG A 22 -21.27 22.50 -0.61
CA ARG A 22 -21.75 22.59 0.78
C ARG A 22 -20.59 22.84 1.74
N LEU A 23 -20.93 23.36 2.91
CA LEU A 23 -20.02 23.60 4.02
C LEU A 23 -20.36 22.63 5.15
N ASP A 24 -19.48 21.69 5.45
CA ASP A 24 -19.69 20.70 6.50
C ASP A 24 -18.65 20.85 7.62
N ALA A 25 -19.04 20.51 8.85
CA ALA A 25 -18.15 20.44 10.00
C ALA A 25 -17.29 19.16 9.91
N ILE A 26 -15.97 19.34 9.80
CA ILE A 26 -15.00 18.21 9.70
C ILE A 26 -14.58 17.72 11.07
N ARG A 27 -14.25 18.66 11.97
CA ARG A 27 -13.65 18.39 13.28
C ARG A 27 -14.07 19.41 14.30
N GLN A 28 -14.04 18.95 15.56
CA GLN A 28 -14.26 19.82 16.70
C GLN A 28 -13.14 19.61 17.72
N PHE A 29 -12.71 20.70 18.33
CA PHE A 29 -11.81 20.74 19.47
C PHE A 29 -12.54 21.42 20.60
N THR A 30 -12.45 20.87 21.80
CA THR A 30 -13.07 21.45 22.99
C THR A 30 -11.97 21.87 23.95
N LEU A 31 -11.96 23.14 24.30
CA LEU A 31 -11.10 23.72 25.33
C LEU A 31 -11.95 24.10 26.55
N GLU A 32 -11.33 24.18 27.71
CA GLU A 32 -12.03 24.53 28.96
C GLU A 32 -12.47 26.01 28.99
N THR A 33 -11.80 26.85 28.20
CA THR A 33 -11.99 28.29 28.18
C THR A 33 -12.38 28.80 26.78
N PRO A 34 -13.24 29.83 26.69
CA PRO A 34 -13.60 30.44 25.40
C PRO A 34 -12.37 31.00 24.66
N ILE A 35 -12.41 30.91 23.33
CA ILE A 35 -11.34 31.39 22.48
C ILE A 35 -11.61 32.81 22.02
N ARG A 36 -10.60 33.65 22.15
CA ARG A 36 -10.66 35.06 21.76
C ARG A 36 -10.07 35.35 20.39
N ARG A 37 -8.98 34.59 20.02
CA ARG A 37 -8.26 34.83 18.77
C ARG A 37 -7.68 33.57 18.20
N PHE A 38 -7.65 33.48 16.87
CA PHE A 38 -6.92 32.48 16.11
C PHE A 38 -5.76 33.09 15.34
N VAL A 39 -4.67 32.32 15.20
CA VAL A 39 -3.56 32.62 14.30
C VAL A 39 -3.18 31.33 13.59
N THR A 40 -3.26 31.30 12.27
CA THR A 40 -2.93 30.15 11.43
C THR A 40 -1.46 30.12 11.09
N GLU A 41 -0.90 28.92 10.95
CA GLU A 41 0.45 28.76 10.43
C GLU A 41 0.50 29.05 8.92
N PRO A 42 1.51 29.80 8.44
CA PRO A 42 1.55 30.26 7.04
C PRO A 42 1.78 29.14 6.00
N ARG A 43 2.41 28.03 6.40
CA ARG A 43 2.81 26.93 5.50
C ARG A 43 2.30 25.56 5.89
N ARG A 44 1.67 25.45 7.05
CA ARG A 44 1.12 24.21 7.60
C ARG A 44 -0.33 24.45 7.94
N LYS A 45 -1.05 23.38 8.17
CA LYS A 45 -2.47 23.43 8.56
C LYS A 45 -2.67 23.68 10.06
N GLY A 46 -1.59 23.85 10.83
CA GLY A 46 -1.64 24.17 12.26
C GLY A 46 -2.21 25.55 12.54
N PHE A 47 -2.74 25.72 13.75
CA PHE A 47 -3.19 27.01 14.23
C PHE A 47 -2.94 27.16 15.74
N MET A 48 -2.89 28.37 16.18
CA MET A 48 -2.88 28.74 17.59
C MET A 48 -4.18 29.41 17.98
N ALA A 49 -4.66 29.11 19.17
CA ALA A 49 -5.80 29.77 19.78
C ALA A 49 -5.32 30.49 21.05
N LEU A 50 -5.70 31.75 21.20
CA LEU A 50 -5.56 32.51 22.44
C LEU A 50 -6.92 32.50 23.12
N ASP A 51 -6.98 32.06 24.35
CA ASP A 51 -8.20 32.05 25.14
C ASP A 51 -8.41 33.33 25.95
N VAL A 52 -9.54 33.41 26.63
CA VAL A 52 -9.89 34.56 27.49
C VAL A 52 -9.04 34.66 28.74
N ALA A 53 -8.41 33.57 29.19
CA ALA A 53 -7.50 33.53 30.33
C ALA A 53 -6.08 34.04 29.95
N GLY A 54 -5.79 34.20 28.67
CA GLY A 54 -4.49 34.62 28.16
C GLY A 54 -3.53 33.45 27.90
N ASP A 55 -4.07 32.24 27.80
CA ASP A 55 -3.33 31.03 27.51
C ASP A 55 -3.31 30.73 26.01
N ILE A 56 -2.21 30.14 25.57
CA ILE A 56 -2.02 29.78 24.17
C ILE A 56 -2.12 28.28 23.99
N HIS A 57 -2.96 27.85 23.05
CA HIS A 57 -3.17 26.47 22.66
C HIS A 57 -2.68 26.28 21.23
N LEU A 58 -1.68 25.43 21.04
CA LEU A 58 -1.16 25.03 19.72
C LEU A 58 -1.88 23.77 19.27
N MET A 59 -2.54 23.82 18.13
CA MET A 59 -3.38 22.75 17.62
C MET A 59 -3.03 22.38 16.18
N TYR A 60 -3.17 21.10 15.86
CA TYR A 60 -3.00 20.61 14.50
C TYR A 60 -4.26 19.84 14.06
N PRO A 61 -5.05 20.37 13.12
CA PRO A 61 -6.33 19.80 12.78
C PRO A 61 -6.27 18.37 12.25
N THR A 62 -5.37 18.11 11.31
CA THR A 62 -5.31 16.81 10.62
C THR A 62 -4.99 15.66 11.57
N SER A 63 -4.08 15.86 12.52
CA SER A 63 -3.77 14.86 13.55
C SER A 63 -4.78 14.85 14.71
N GLY A 64 -5.71 15.80 14.74
CA GLY A 64 -6.70 15.94 15.82
C GLY A 64 -6.07 16.26 17.18
N ARG A 65 -4.85 16.83 17.21
CA ARG A 65 -4.07 16.99 18.44
C ARG A 65 -4.03 18.43 18.92
N GLN A 66 -4.17 18.58 20.22
CA GLN A 66 -3.60 19.70 20.95
C GLN A 66 -2.14 19.40 21.22
N LEU A 67 -1.23 20.11 20.56
CA LEU A 67 0.21 19.86 20.60
C LEU A 67 0.84 20.39 21.87
N ALA A 68 0.40 21.58 22.29
CA ALA A 68 0.85 22.24 23.51
C ALA A 68 -0.22 23.19 24.03
N SER A 69 -0.24 23.37 25.33
CA SER A 69 -0.97 24.44 26.02
C SER A 69 -0.02 25.03 27.05
N PHE A 70 0.07 26.34 27.10
CA PHE A 70 0.93 27.03 28.07
C PHE A 70 0.33 28.36 28.51
N ALA A 71 0.48 28.63 29.78
CA ALA A 71 0.05 29.89 30.38
C ALA A 71 0.99 31.00 29.92
N ALA A 72 0.53 31.80 28.98
CA ALA A 72 1.31 32.91 28.45
C ALA A 72 1.07 34.21 29.21
N GLY A 73 -0.03 34.28 29.97
CA GLY A 73 -0.41 35.46 30.75
C GLY A 73 -0.60 36.70 29.86
N LEU A 74 -1.03 36.48 28.63
CA LEU A 74 -1.21 37.56 27.66
C LEU A 74 -2.58 38.21 27.84
N PRO A 75 -2.69 39.52 27.60
CA PRO A 75 -4.02 40.13 27.41
C PRO A 75 -4.79 39.37 26.33
N SER A 76 -6.08 39.14 26.54
CA SER A 76 -6.93 38.38 25.59
C SER A 76 -7.01 38.99 24.19
N ASP A 77 -6.64 40.25 24.02
CA ASP A 77 -6.57 40.99 22.77
C ASP A 77 -5.13 41.16 22.24
N ALA A 78 -4.13 40.57 22.92
CA ALA A 78 -2.76 40.69 22.53
C ALA A 78 -2.51 40.25 21.07
N PRO A 79 -1.79 41.01 20.27
CA PRO A 79 -1.41 40.59 18.93
C PRO A 79 -0.45 39.39 18.98
N LEU A 80 -0.76 38.39 18.16
CA LEU A 80 0.03 37.17 18.00
C LEU A 80 0.40 37.01 16.54
N ALA A 81 1.61 36.53 16.28
CA ALA A 81 2.05 36.15 14.95
C ALA A 81 2.96 34.91 15.02
N ILE A 82 2.83 34.01 14.06
CA ILE A 82 3.69 32.83 13.91
C ILE A 82 4.73 33.13 12.81
N SER A 83 5.96 32.72 13.05
CA SER A 83 7.02 32.83 12.04
C SER A 83 6.67 32.01 10.78
N PRO A 84 7.14 32.41 9.58
CA PRO A 84 6.91 31.65 8.34
C PRO A 84 7.45 30.22 8.36
N ARG A 85 8.39 29.90 9.27
CA ARG A 85 8.93 28.55 9.48
C ARG A 85 8.21 27.79 10.58
N SER A 86 7.19 28.36 11.19
CA SER A 86 6.44 27.77 12.33
C SER A 86 7.33 27.36 13.54
N ASN A 87 8.48 28.00 13.67
CA ASN A 87 9.46 27.72 14.72
C ASN A 87 9.56 28.80 15.79
N ALA A 88 8.77 29.86 15.69
CA ALA A 88 8.69 30.92 16.67
C ALA A 88 7.31 31.56 16.71
N LEU A 89 6.89 31.96 17.89
CA LEU A 89 5.72 32.77 18.15
C LEU A 89 6.16 34.13 18.66
N VAL A 90 5.57 35.17 18.12
CA VAL A 90 5.76 36.55 18.56
C VAL A 90 4.46 37.03 19.15
N SER A 91 4.52 37.64 20.32
CA SER A 91 3.42 38.36 20.94
C SER A 91 3.84 39.73 21.44
N ALA A 92 2.90 40.65 21.46
CA ALA A 92 3.14 42.01 22.04
C ALA A 92 2.11 42.22 23.16
N PRO A 93 2.46 41.86 24.41
CA PRO A 93 1.52 41.96 25.54
C PRO A 93 1.20 43.43 25.88
N ASN A 94 2.03 44.35 25.46
CA ASN A 94 1.81 45.80 25.58
C ASN A 94 2.58 46.54 24.45
N ASN A 95 2.33 47.85 24.31
CA ASN A 95 2.98 48.66 23.26
C ASN A 95 4.47 48.89 23.45
N ARG A 96 5.09 48.33 24.49
CA ARG A 96 6.49 48.57 24.83
C ARG A 96 7.37 47.32 24.85
N SER A 97 6.75 46.14 24.83
CA SER A 97 7.48 44.88 24.90
C SER A 97 7.01 43.89 23.84
N VAL A 98 7.94 43.13 23.30
CA VAL A 98 7.69 42.03 22.37
C VAL A 98 8.29 40.78 23.00
N SER A 99 7.47 39.76 23.11
CA SER A 99 7.86 38.40 23.57
C SER A 99 8.05 37.48 22.39
N LEU A 100 9.19 36.77 22.38
CA LEU A 100 9.50 35.77 21.36
C LEU A 100 9.59 34.42 22.05
N LEU A 101 8.71 33.48 21.66
CA LEU A 101 8.74 32.10 22.08
C LEU A 101 9.27 31.24 20.95
N LYS A 102 10.28 30.41 21.25
CA LYS A 102 10.77 29.42 20.28
C LYS A 102 9.90 28.17 20.35
N LEU A 103 9.45 27.72 19.17
CA LEU A 103 8.62 26.53 19.04
C LEU A 103 9.43 25.40 18.44
N HIS A 104 9.31 24.20 19.02
CA HIS A 104 9.81 22.95 18.47
C HIS A 104 8.62 22.08 18.12
N ASN A 105 8.24 22.11 16.86
CA ASN A 105 7.06 21.42 16.32
C ASN A 105 7.39 20.88 14.94
N GLU A 106 8.24 19.83 14.92
CA GLU A 106 8.80 19.31 13.66
C GLU A 106 7.78 18.45 12.89
N HIS A 107 6.98 17.63 13.59
CA HIS A 107 6.04 16.69 13.00
C HIS A 107 4.65 16.74 13.65
N PRO A 108 3.93 17.88 13.54
CA PRO A 108 2.62 18.05 14.17
C PRO A 108 1.52 17.17 13.55
N GLU A 109 1.71 16.76 12.30
CA GLU A 109 0.81 15.92 11.52
C GLU A 109 0.76 14.46 11.99
N ILE A 110 1.75 14.01 12.78
CA ILE A 110 1.86 12.62 13.21
C ILE A 110 1.16 12.43 14.56
N SER A 111 0.19 11.51 14.58
CA SER A 111 -0.41 10.96 15.80
C SER A 111 -0.70 9.48 15.61
N PHE A 112 -0.88 8.74 16.71
CA PHE A 112 -1.24 7.32 16.60
C PHE A 112 -2.55 7.15 15.81
N SER A 113 -3.52 8.00 16.04
CA SER A 113 -4.78 8.02 15.32
C SER A 113 -4.58 8.35 13.83
N ALA A 114 -3.76 9.35 13.48
CA ALA A 114 -3.48 9.70 12.09
C ALA A 114 -2.72 8.60 11.32
N LEU A 115 -1.93 7.77 12.03
CA LEU A 115 -1.22 6.65 11.42
C LEU A 115 -2.13 5.43 11.12
N TRP A 116 -3.15 5.17 11.97
CA TRP A 116 -3.90 3.91 11.91
C TRP A 116 -5.40 4.06 11.67
N SER A 117 -5.96 5.27 11.82
CA SER A 117 -7.37 5.56 11.55
C SER A 117 -7.53 6.35 10.26
N GLU A 118 -8.76 6.42 9.78
CA GLU A 118 -9.13 7.30 8.68
C GLU A 118 -8.99 8.76 9.11
N VAL A 119 -8.46 9.57 8.20
CA VAL A 119 -8.28 11.00 8.40
C VAL A 119 -9.02 11.76 7.31
N TRP A 120 -9.80 12.76 7.71
CA TRP A 120 -10.47 13.64 6.77
C TRP A 120 -9.52 14.77 6.36
N TYR A 121 -8.91 14.65 5.20
CA TYR A 121 -8.04 15.66 4.63
C TYR A 121 -8.83 16.73 3.87
N GLU A 122 -8.26 17.93 3.76
CA GLU A 122 -8.84 19.00 2.97
C GLU A 122 -8.97 18.59 1.50
N GLY A 123 -10.11 18.88 0.89
CA GLY A 123 -10.41 18.50 -0.50
C GLY A 123 -10.90 17.08 -0.73
N TYR A 124 -11.07 16.28 0.32
CA TYR A 124 -11.70 14.96 0.24
C TYR A 124 -13.14 15.01 0.77
N ASN A 125 -14.05 14.28 0.14
CA ASN A 125 -15.47 14.27 0.51
C ASN A 125 -15.76 13.43 1.76
N GLU A 126 -14.83 12.55 2.16
CA GLU A 126 -14.95 11.64 3.28
C GLU A 126 -13.58 11.35 3.92
N PRO A 127 -13.54 10.83 5.15
CA PRO A 127 -12.31 10.34 5.76
C PRO A 127 -11.73 9.18 4.96
N ILE A 128 -10.42 9.16 4.77
CA ILE A 128 -9.72 8.11 4.01
C ILE A 128 -8.43 7.68 4.68
N TYR A 129 -7.98 6.47 4.35
CA TYR A 129 -6.60 6.04 4.56
C TYR A 129 -5.75 6.49 3.37
N SER A 130 -4.76 7.34 3.60
CA SER A 130 -3.89 7.81 2.53
C SER A 130 -2.44 7.90 2.98
N TRP A 131 -1.53 7.47 2.11
CA TRP A 131 -0.09 7.68 2.26
C TRP A 131 0.44 8.54 1.13
N GLN A 132 0.88 9.74 1.48
CA GLN A 132 1.54 10.67 0.57
C GLN A 132 2.48 11.56 1.39
N SER A 133 3.79 11.28 1.34
CA SER A 133 4.79 11.95 2.18
C SER A 133 5.28 13.28 1.61
N SER A 134 5.16 13.49 0.30
CA SER A 134 5.63 14.70 -0.39
C SER A 134 4.81 15.01 -1.63
N SER A 135 4.83 16.28 -2.04
CA SER A 135 4.28 16.78 -3.30
C SER A 135 5.17 17.89 -3.85
N ALA A 136 4.97 18.23 -5.12
CA ALA A 136 5.59 19.38 -5.75
C ALA A 136 4.93 20.71 -5.36
N ASP A 137 3.72 20.66 -4.79
CA ASP A 137 2.93 21.85 -4.45
C ASP A 137 3.33 22.42 -3.09
N ASN A 138 3.32 23.76 -2.99
CA ASN A 138 3.64 24.47 -1.75
C ASN A 138 2.52 24.42 -0.69
N ASP A 139 1.31 24.09 -1.09
CA ASP A 139 0.13 23.97 -0.21
C ASP A 139 -0.22 22.50 0.11
N PHE A 140 0.81 21.67 0.13
CA PHE A 140 0.68 20.25 0.36
C PHE A 140 0.54 19.92 1.85
N GLU A 141 -0.41 19.04 2.14
CA GLU A 141 -0.60 18.43 3.45
C GLU A 141 -0.09 16.98 3.44
N PRO A 142 0.96 16.64 4.21
CA PRO A 142 1.47 15.28 4.28
C PRO A 142 0.43 14.31 4.86
N LYS A 143 0.32 13.13 4.25
CA LYS A 143 -0.60 12.06 4.67
C LYS A 143 0.19 10.83 5.05
N PHE A 144 0.05 10.37 6.28
CA PHE A 144 0.91 9.32 6.85
C PHE A 144 0.15 8.10 7.36
N SER A 145 -0.98 7.72 6.75
CA SER A 145 -1.66 6.50 7.15
C SER A 145 -0.80 5.28 6.82
N LEU A 146 -0.43 4.50 7.83
CA LEU A 146 0.31 3.24 7.69
C LEU A 146 -0.60 2.07 7.30
N THR A 147 -1.91 2.21 7.48
CA THR A 147 -2.90 1.14 7.22
C THR A 147 -2.82 0.60 5.79
N PRO A 148 -2.81 1.42 4.71
CA PRO A 148 -2.68 0.91 3.35
C PRO A 148 -1.35 0.21 3.10
N LEU A 149 -0.26 0.69 3.68
CA LEU A 149 1.08 0.10 3.53
C LEU A 149 1.17 -1.26 4.24
N ALA A 150 0.69 -1.33 5.49
CA ALA A 150 0.66 -2.56 6.28
C ALA A 150 -0.21 -3.62 5.60
N PHE A 151 -1.43 -3.24 5.19
CA PHE A 151 -2.33 -4.15 4.49
C PHE A 151 -1.75 -4.64 3.15
N GLY A 152 -1.17 -3.73 2.35
CA GLY A 152 -0.52 -4.08 1.09
C GLY A 152 0.64 -5.07 1.28
N THR A 153 1.46 -4.84 2.31
CA THR A 153 2.59 -5.72 2.64
C THR A 153 2.11 -7.11 3.11
N LEU A 154 1.12 -7.17 4.00
CA LEU A 154 0.53 -8.43 4.45
C LEU A 154 -0.12 -9.20 3.30
N LYS A 155 -0.86 -8.52 2.43
CA LYS A 155 -1.48 -9.08 1.24
C LYS A 155 -0.42 -9.67 0.28
N ALA A 156 0.65 -8.93 0.01
CA ALA A 156 1.75 -9.40 -0.83
C ALA A 156 2.47 -10.62 -0.22
N ALA A 157 2.74 -10.59 1.09
CA ALA A 157 3.34 -11.71 1.80
C ALA A 157 2.44 -12.96 1.78
N PHE A 158 1.12 -12.79 1.96
CA PHE A 158 0.16 -13.88 1.85
C PHE A 158 0.19 -14.55 0.47
N TYR A 159 0.17 -13.76 -0.60
CA TYR A 159 0.28 -14.30 -1.96
C TYR A 159 1.63 -14.97 -2.21
N ALA A 160 2.73 -14.37 -1.72
CA ALA A 160 4.05 -14.99 -1.85
C ALA A 160 4.09 -16.38 -1.19
N LEU A 161 3.58 -16.52 0.03
CA LEU A 161 3.52 -17.79 0.73
C LEU A 161 2.56 -18.78 0.07
N LEU A 162 1.44 -18.33 -0.46
CA LEU A 162 0.47 -19.18 -1.17
C LEU A 162 1.10 -19.88 -2.37
N PHE A 163 1.99 -19.22 -3.10
CA PHE A 163 2.73 -19.80 -4.22
C PHE A 163 4.00 -20.54 -3.76
N ALA A 164 4.79 -19.93 -2.89
CA ALA A 164 6.10 -20.46 -2.52
C ALA A 164 6.00 -21.76 -1.71
N VAL A 165 5.14 -21.82 -0.70
CA VAL A 165 5.10 -22.96 0.24
C VAL A 165 4.77 -24.29 -0.44
N PRO A 166 3.72 -24.41 -1.27
CA PRO A 166 3.44 -25.67 -1.96
C PRO A 166 4.58 -26.09 -2.91
N ILE A 167 5.12 -25.13 -3.67
CA ILE A 167 6.20 -25.43 -4.64
C ILE A 167 7.48 -25.83 -3.91
N ALA A 168 7.86 -25.11 -2.85
CA ALA A 168 9.07 -25.42 -2.07
C ALA A 168 8.96 -26.80 -1.41
N ILE A 169 7.82 -27.13 -0.75
CA ILE A 169 7.63 -28.43 -0.12
C ILE A 169 7.64 -29.55 -1.14
N MET A 170 6.91 -29.43 -2.25
CA MET A 170 6.88 -30.45 -3.30
C MET A 170 8.26 -30.58 -3.97
N GLY A 171 8.96 -29.48 -4.23
CA GLY A 171 10.32 -29.47 -4.76
C GLY A 171 11.31 -30.13 -3.82
N ALA A 172 11.23 -29.85 -2.52
CA ALA A 172 12.09 -30.47 -1.50
C ALA A 172 11.85 -31.99 -1.42
N ILE A 173 10.58 -32.43 -1.40
CA ILE A 173 10.23 -33.86 -1.39
C ILE A 173 10.76 -34.55 -2.66
N TYR A 174 10.52 -33.96 -3.83
CA TYR A 174 11.00 -34.50 -5.09
C TYR A 174 12.54 -34.62 -5.11
N THR A 175 13.22 -33.58 -4.71
CA THR A 175 14.70 -33.54 -4.69
C THR A 175 15.27 -34.55 -3.69
N ALA A 176 14.62 -34.72 -2.54
CA ALA A 176 15.11 -35.64 -1.50
C ALA A 176 14.89 -37.12 -1.85
N TYR A 177 13.72 -37.46 -2.38
CA TYR A 177 13.30 -38.87 -2.50
C TYR A 177 13.29 -39.40 -3.93
N PHE A 178 13.01 -38.57 -4.94
CA PHE A 178 12.74 -39.02 -6.30
C PHE A 178 13.84 -38.65 -7.31
N MET A 179 14.69 -37.67 -6.98
CA MET A 179 15.68 -37.16 -7.92
C MET A 179 16.95 -38.02 -7.93
N ALA A 180 17.39 -38.42 -9.13
CA ALA A 180 18.67 -39.12 -9.31
C ALA A 180 19.85 -38.29 -8.79
N PRO A 181 20.90 -38.93 -8.18
CA PRO A 181 22.07 -38.22 -7.65
C PRO A 181 22.77 -37.34 -8.68
N GLY A 182 22.87 -37.79 -9.93
CA GLY A 182 23.47 -37.02 -11.02
C GLY A 182 22.69 -35.75 -11.37
N MET A 183 21.34 -35.80 -11.35
CA MET A 183 20.52 -34.64 -11.58
C MET A 183 20.55 -33.69 -10.38
N ARG A 184 20.54 -34.22 -9.15
CA ARG A 184 20.63 -33.44 -7.92
C ARG A 184 21.88 -32.56 -7.85
N SER A 185 23.02 -33.06 -8.36
CA SER A 185 24.27 -32.31 -8.39
C SER A 185 24.24 -31.06 -9.29
N TRP A 186 23.30 -30.99 -10.23
CA TRP A 186 23.05 -29.82 -11.09
C TRP A 186 21.94 -28.91 -10.55
N VAL A 187 20.85 -29.51 -10.07
CA VAL A 187 19.67 -28.76 -9.60
C VAL A 187 20.00 -28.01 -8.32
N LYS A 188 20.71 -28.62 -7.36
CA LYS A 188 20.98 -27.99 -6.07
C LYS A 188 21.79 -26.68 -6.21
N PRO A 189 22.92 -26.62 -6.98
CA PRO A 189 23.59 -25.35 -7.21
C PRO A 189 22.73 -24.32 -7.94
N GLY A 190 21.82 -24.75 -8.84
CA GLY A 190 20.88 -23.87 -9.50
C GLY A 190 19.94 -23.17 -8.52
N ILE A 191 19.40 -23.91 -7.55
CA ILE A 191 18.56 -23.36 -6.47
C ILE A 191 19.37 -22.41 -5.58
N GLU A 192 20.61 -22.76 -5.23
CA GLU A 192 21.49 -21.90 -4.43
C GLU A 192 21.80 -20.57 -5.14
N ILE A 193 21.99 -20.59 -6.47
CA ILE A 193 22.16 -19.37 -7.28
C ILE A 193 20.87 -18.52 -7.26
N MET A 194 19.69 -19.15 -7.35
CA MET A 194 18.42 -18.42 -7.25
C MET A 194 18.27 -17.73 -5.88
N ALA A 195 18.65 -18.40 -4.80
CA ALA A 195 18.63 -17.82 -3.45
C ALA A 195 19.59 -16.62 -3.29
N ALA A 196 20.66 -16.58 -4.08
CA ALA A 196 21.64 -15.49 -4.07
C ALA A 196 21.23 -14.27 -4.91
N LEU A 197 20.12 -14.35 -5.69
CA LEU A 197 19.66 -13.23 -6.51
C LEU A 197 19.18 -12.07 -5.64
N PRO A 198 19.63 -10.82 -5.92
CA PRO A 198 19.15 -9.66 -5.20
C PRO A 198 17.64 -9.47 -5.41
N THR A 199 16.88 -9.42 -4.34
CA THR A 199 15.40 -9.25 -4.37
C THR A 199 14.98 -7.98 -5.09
N VAL A 200 15.79 -6.92 -5.04
CA VAL A 200 15.57 -5.66 -5.76
C VAL A 200 15.56 -5.87 -7.27
N ILE A 201 16.48 -6.70 -7.80
CA ILE A 201 16.53 -7.02 -9.24
C ILE A 201 15.28 -7.82 -9.64
N LEU A 202 14.88 -8.79 -8.82
CA LEU A 202 13.65 -9.56 -9.06
C LEU A 202 12.42 -8.64 -9.06
N GLY A 203 12.32 -7.72 -8.10
CA GLY A 203 11.24 -6.73 -8.04
C GLY A 203 11.22 -5.81 -9.27
N PHE A 204 12.39 -5.38 -9.75
CA PHE A 204 12.51 -4.54 -10.94
C PHE A 204 12.08 -5.31 -12.22
N ILE A 205 12.56 -6.53 -12.43
CA ILE A 205 12.14 -7.38 -13.55
C ILE A 205 10.65 -7.65 -13.49
N GLY A 206 10.12 -7.93 -12.30
CA GLY A 206 8.71 -8.17 -12.10
C GLY A 206 7.83 -6.97 -12.42
N GLY A 207 8.19 -5.79 -11.94
CA GLY A 207 7.42 -4.58 -12.14
C GLY A 207 7.49 -4.01 -13.56
N LEU A 208 8.61 -4.18 -14.27
CA LEU A 208 8.79 -3.60 -15.60
C LEU A 208 8.53 -4.59 -16.74
N TRP A 209 8.71 -5.87 -16.49
CA TRP A 209 8.60 -6.88 -17.55
C TRP A 209 7.43 -7.84 -17.32
N LEU A 210 7.35 -8.46 -16.13
CA LEU A 210 6.32 -9.46 -15.86
C LEU A 210 4.93 -8.83 -15.71
N ALA A 211 4.83 -7.71 -15.01
CA ALA A 211 3.54 -7.05 -14.76
C ALA A 211 2.80 -6.66 -16.06
N PRO A 212 3.45 -6.01 -17.06
CA PRO A 212 2.81 -5.76 -18.36
C PRO A 212 2.38 -7.04 -19.08
N ILE A 213 3.23 -8.08 -19.09
CA ILE A 213 2.91 -9.35 -19.75
C ILE A 213 1.66 -9.99 -19.12
N VAL A 214 1.57 -9.98 -17.79
CA VAL A 214 0.40 -10.54 -17.09
C VAL A 214 -0.84 -9.69 -17.35
N GLU A 215 -0.71 -8.37 -17.37
CA GLU A 215 -1.84 -7.48 -17.68
C GLU A 215 -2.40 -7.70 -19.09
N ASP A 216 -1.51 -7.76 -20.08
CA ASP A 216 -1.90 -7.95 -21.50
C ASP A 216 -2.44 -9.34 -21.79
N ASN A 217 -2.10 -10.33 -20.95
CA ASN A 217 -2.47 -11.73 -21.14
C ASN A 217 -3.12 -12.35 -19.90
N LEU A 218 -3.95 -11.57 -19.20
CA LEU A 218 -4.51 -11.98 -17.90
C LEU A 218 -5.26 -13.32 -17.99
N SER A 219 -6.08 -13.51 -19.01
CA SER A 219 -6.84 -14.74 -19.25
C SER A 219 -5.95 -15.94 -19.54
N SER A 220 -4.86 -15.71 -20.30
CA SER A 220 -3.86 -16.75 -20.57
C SER A 220 -3.14 -17.17 -19.29
N VAL A 221 -2.75 -16.22 -18.45
CA VAL A 221 -2.11 -16.49 -17.17
C VAL A 221 -3.05 -17.25 -16.23
N LEU A 222 -4.32 -16.86 -16.16
CA LEU A 222 -5.32 -17.59 -15.39
C LEU A 222 -5.55 -19.00 -15.93
N SER A 223 -5.52 -19.19 -17.24
CA SER A 223 -5.67 -20.51 -17.85
C SER A 223 -4.54 -21.48 -17.48
N ILE A 224 -3.32 -20.97 -17.15
CA ILE A 224 -2.19 -21.81 -16.70
C ILE A 224 -2.58 -22.64 -15.47
N PHE A 225 -3.35 -22.06 -14.53
CA PHE A 225 -3.80 -22.76 -13.33
C PHE A 225 -4.70 -23.97 -13.61
N VAL A 226 -5.30 -24.02 -14.80
CA VAL A 226 -6.12 -25.16 -15.26
C VAL A 226 -5.31 -26.04 -16.20
N VAL A 227 -4.66 -25.47 -17.20
CA VAL A 227 -3.93 -26.18 -18.26
C VAL A 227 -2.72 -26.95 -17.71
N LEU A 228 -1.99 -26.37 -16.75
CA LEU A 228 -0.79 -27.01 -16.19
C LEU A 228 -1.14 -28.28 -15.38
N PRO A 229 -2.07 -28.27 -14.40
CA PRO A 229 -2.48 -29.51 -13.71
C PRO A 229 -3.04 -30.56 -14.66
N VAL A 230 -3.86 -30.17 -15.64
CA VAL A 230 -4.39 -31.10 -16.66
C VAL A 230 -3.26 -31.69 -17.50
N GLY A 231 -2.30 -30.88 -17.94
CA GLY A 231 -1.13 -31.33 -18.69
C GLY A 231 -0.26 -32.32 -17.91
N LEU A 232 0.00 -32.02 -16.62
CA LEU A 232 0.73 -32.93 -15.73
C LEU A 232 -0.04 -34.25 -15.50
N PHE A 233 -1.34 -34.19 -15.31
CA PHE A 233 -2.19 -35.37 -15.16
C PHE A 233 -2.19 -36.24 -16.43
N LEU A 234 -2.33 -35.63 -17.60
CA LEU A 234 -2.24 -36.31 -18.88
C LEU A 234 -0.86 -36.97 -19.09
N LEU A 235 0.23 -36.25 -18.73
CA LEU A 235 1.57 -36.85 -18.75
C LEU A 235 1.64 -38.09 -17.85
N ALA A 236 1.12 -38.02 -16.64
CA ALA A 236 1.13 -39.14 -15.71
C ALA A 236 0.36 -40.36 -16.28
N ILE A 237 -0.77 -40.15 -16.95
CA ILE A 237 -1.52 -41.21 -17.63
C ILE A 237 -0.67 -41.79 -18.77
N VAL A 238 -0.14 -40.94 -19.67
CA VAL A 238 0.69 -41.40 -20.78
C VAL A 238 1.90 -42.17 -20.26
N TRP A 239 2.54 -41.68 -19.18
CA TRP A 239 3.67 -42.35 -18.56
C TRP A 239 3.30 -43.74 -18.02
N SER A 240 2.12 -43.91 -17.43
CA SER A 240 1.66 -45.19 -16.91
C SER A 240 1.34 -46.22 -18.00
N LEU A 241 1.12 -45.77 -19.23
CA LEU A 241 0.85 -46.64 -20.40
C LEU A 241 2.12 -47.04 -21.14
N LEU A 242 3.27 -46.43 -20.82
CA LEU A 242 4.55 -46.76 -21.49
C LEU A 242 5.10 -48.09 -20.99
N PRO A 243 5.78 -48.85 -21.90
CA PRO A 243 6.43 -50.12 -21.52
C PRO A 243 7.56 -49.89 -20.52
N ASP A 244 7.76 -50.85 -19.61
CA ASP A 244 8.76 -50.78 -18.55
C ASP A 244 10.19 -50.51 -19.02
N TYR A 245 10.56 -50.95 -20.23
CA TYR A 245 11.93 -50.71 -20.75
C TYR A 245 12.20 -49.24 -21.03
N LEU A 246 11.15 -48.47 -21.37
CA LEU A 246 11.28 -47.00 -21.58
C LEU A 246 11.29 -46.27 -20.25
N THR A 247 10.40 -46.62 -19.35
CA THR A 247 10.28 -45.92 -18.06
C THR A 247 11.51 -46.12 -17.19
N LYS A 248 12.07 -47.32 -17.14
CA LYS A 248 13.32 -47.64 -16.39
C LYS A 248 14.53 -46.86 -16.89
N ARG A 249 14.58 -46.52 -18.18
CA ARG A 249 15.70 -45.74 -18.75
C ARG A 249 15.73 -44.29 -18.20
N PHE A 250 14.61 -43.76 -17.81
CA PHE A 250 14.47 -42.38 -17.28
C PHE A 250 14.28 -42.35 -15.76
N ASP A 251 14.54 -43.46 -15.08
CA ASP A 251 14.34 -43.52 -13.64
C ASP A 251 15.22 -42.49 -12.91
N GLY A 252 14.60 -41.67 -12.08
CA GLY A 252 15.21 -40.54 -11.39
C GLY A 252 15.47 -39.28 -12.25
N TRP A 253 15.23 -39.32 -13.60
CA TRP A 253 15.40 -38.21 -14.54
C TRP A 253 14.07 -37.62 -15.03
N TYR A 254 12.96 -37.95 -14.39
CA TYR A 254 11.60 -37.47 -14.76
C TYR A 254 11.50 -35.97 -14.89
N GLY A 255 12.27 -35.21 -14.08
CA GLY A 255 12.31 -33.75 -14.14
C GLY A 255 12.71 -33.20 -15.51
N MET A 256 13.57 -33.90 -16.24
CA MET A 256 13.97 -33.49 -17.60
C MET A 256 12.82 -33.63 -18.62
N ILE A 257 11.84 -34.47 -18.33
CA ILE A 257 10.65 -34.64 -19.18
C ILE A 257 9.56 -33.64 -18.78
N VAL A 258 9.46 -33.34 -17.49
CA VAL A 258 8.48 -32.38 -16.97
C VAL A 258 8.78 -30.94 -17.43
N VAL A 259 10.06 -30.54 -17.52
CA VAL A 259 10.42 -29.19 -17.98
C VAL A 259 9.91 -28.86 -19.39
N PRO A 260 10.15 -29.67 -20.44
CA PRO A 260 9.58 -29.44 -21.76
C PRO A 260 8.03 -29.43 -21.75
N LEU A 261 7.41 -30.27 -20.91
CA LEU A 261 5.95 -30.26 -20.75
C LEU A 261 5.45 -28.93 -20.15
N ILE A 262 6.11 -28.41 -19.12
CA ILE A 262 5.74 -27.11 -18.54
C ILE A 262 5.82 -26.04 -19.61
N ILE A 263 6.88 -26.00 -20.40
CA ILE A 263 7.04 -25.05 -21.50
C ILE A 263 5.90 -25.20 -22.52
N LEU A 264 5.58 -26.44 -22.89
CA LEU A 264 4.49 -26.73 -23.83
C LEU A 264 3.12 -26.32 -23.26
N THR A 265 2.86 -26.58 -21.98
CA THR A 265 1.60 -26.23 -21.32
C THR A 265 1.45 -24.73 -21.16
N VAL A 266 2.52 -24.00 -20.85
CA VAL A 266 2.51 -22.52 -20.84
C VAL A 266 2.25 -21.98 -22.24
N TYR A 267 2.95 -22.50 -23.27
CA TYR A 267 2.69 -22.13 -24.65
C TYR A 267 1.23 -22.40 -25.07
N ALA A 268 0.69 -23.55 -24.71
CA ALA A 268 -0.72 -23.90 -24.96
C ALA A 268 -1.66 -22.93 -24.25
N ALA A 269 -1.41 -22.57 -22.99
CA ALA A 269 -2.21 -21.61 -22.24
C ALA A 269 -2.26 -20.23 -22.90
N PHE A 270 -1.13 -19.74 -23.43
CA PHE A 270 -1.10 -18.49 -24.19
C PHE A 270 -1.82 -18.60 -25.56
N THR A 271 -1.76 -19.76 -26.22
CA THR A 271 -2.46 -19.99 -27.48
C THR A 271 -3.97 -20.10 -27.29
N PHE A 272 -4.41 -20.78 -26.21
CA PHE A 272 -5.82 -20.94 -25.88
C PHE A 272 -6.41 -19.79 -25.05
N GLY A 273 -5.57 -18.87 -24.58
CA GLY A 273 -5.97 -17.73 -23.77
C GLY A 273 -7.15 -16.92 -24.33
N PRO A 274 -7.13 -16.51 -25.61
CA PRO A 274 -8.25 -15.79 -26.20
C PRO A 274 -9.57 -16.59 -26.18
N TRP A 275 -9.52 -17.87 -26.50
CA TRP A 275 -10.70 -18.73 -26.38
C TRP A 275 -11.18 -18.85 -24.93
N PHE A 276 -10.28 -18.98 -23.98
CA PHE A 276 -10.60 -19.02 -22.56
C PHE A 276 -11.22 -17.68 -22.09
N GLU A 277 -10.75 -16.57 -22.60
CA GLU A 277 -11.30 -15.24 -22.33
C GLU A 277 -12.74 -15.11 -22.83
N ASP A 278 -12.99 -15.51 -24.06
CA ASP A 278 -14.34 -15.49 -24.62
C ASP A 278 -15.29 -16.42 -23.86
N ALA A 279 -14.83 -17.60 -23.51
CA ALA A 279 -15.67 -18.63 -22.85
C ALA A 279 -16.03 -18.29 -21.39
N PHE A 280 -15.12 -17.69 -20.63
CA PHE A 280 -15.28 -17.47 -19.19
C PHE A 280 -15.43 -16.01 -18.76
N PHE A 281 -14.95 -15.07 -19.58
CA PHE A 281 -14.89 -13.64 -19.23
C PHE A 281 -15.60 -12.74 -20.24
N LEU A 282 -16.42 -13.30 -21.13
CA LEU A 282 -17.19 -12.54 -22.13
C LEU A 282 -16.33 -11.66 -23.05
N GLY A 283 -15.09 -12.07 -23.31
CA GLY A 283 -14.15 -11.38 -24.20
C GLY A 283 -13.34 -10.25 -23.57
N ASP A 284 -13.55 -9.92 -22.29
CA ASP A 284 -12.73 -8.94 -21.55
C ASP A 284 -12.66 -9.32 -20.07
N SER A 285 -11.57 -9.96 -19.68
CA SER A 285 -11.35 -10.41 -18.31
C SER A 285 -11.28 -9.25 -17.31
N ARG A 286 -10.67 -8.11 -17.68
CA ARG A 286 -10.56 -6.94 -16.80
C ARG A 286 -11.91 -6.28 -16.53
N ALA A 287 -12.71 -6.10 -17.59
CA ALA A 287 -14.07 -5.59 -17.47
C ALA A 287 -14.94 -6.54 -16.63
N TRP A 288 -14.78 -7.84 -16.82
CA TRP A 288 -15.49 -8.86 -16.05
C TRP A 288 -15.15 -8.79 -14.55
N PHE A 289 -13.86 -8.71 -14.18
CA PHE A 289 -13.45 -8.54 -12.77
C PHE A 289 -14.04 -7.29 -12.14
N ARG A 290 -14.07 -6.18 -12.88
CA ARG A 290 -14.65 -4.92 -12.40
C ARG A 290 -16.16 -5.01 -12.22
N THR A 291 -16.88 -5.56 -13.18
CA THR A 291 -18.36 -5.55 -13.18
C THR A 291 -18.96 -6.64 -12.30
N VAL A 292 -18.35 -7.83 -12.25
CA VAL A 292 -18.89 -8.99 -11.55
C VAL A 292 -18.36 -9.08 -10.11
N LEU A 293 -17.08 -8.80 -9.90
CA LEU A 293 -16.43 -8.93 -8.58
C LEU A 293 -16.18 -7.58 -7.90
N GLY A 294 -16.39 -6.46 -8.58
CA GLY A 294 -16.07 -5.13 -8.05
C GLY A 294 -14.56 -4.93 -7.82
N LEU A 295 -13.72 -5.67 -8.54
CA LEU A 295 -12.27 -5.62 -8.40
C LEU A 295 -11.64 -4.90 -9.58
N ASP A 296 -11.05 -3.75 -9.33
CA ASP A 296 -10.21 -3.07 -10.32
C ASP A 296 -8.84 -3.76 -10.40
N TYR A 297 -8.45 -4.12 -11.62
CA TYR A 297 -7.13 -4.68 -11.89
C TYR A 297 -6.15 -3.54 -12.18
N ASP A 298 -5.17 -3.39 -11.30
CA ASP A 298 -4.01 -2.52 -11.51
C ASP A 298 -2.81 -3.37 -11.97
N GLN A 299 -2.03 -2.89 -12.93
CA GLN A 299 -0.85 -3.57 -13.45
C GLN A 299 0.14 -3.97 -12.35
N ARG A 300 0.38 -3.07 -11.38
CA ARG A 300 1.30 -3.29 -10.26
C ARG A 300 0.55 -3.66 -8.99
N ASN A 301 -0.10 -4.80 -9.02
CA ASN A 301 -0.89 -5.28 -7.90
C ASN A 301 -0.13 -6.23 -6.97
N ALA A 302 -0.72 -6.51 -5.81
CA ALA A 302 -0.12 -7.36 -4.79
C ALA A 302 0.06 -8.82 -5.24
N LEU A 303 -0.72 -9.31 -6.23
CA LEU A 303 -0.57 -10.66 -6.78
C LEU A 303 0.74 -10.80 -7.55
N ILE A 304 1.07 -9.82 -8.42
CA ILE A 304 2.34 -9.79 -9.16
C ILE A 304 3.52 -9.70 -8.19
N VAL A 305 3.44 -8.79 -7.21
CA VAL A 305 4.48 -8.68 -6.17
C VAL A 305 4.63 -10.00 -5.42
N GLY A 306 3.51 -10.63 -5.02
CA GLY A 306 3.50 -11.91 -4.31
C GLY A 306 4.11 -13.05 -5.13
N LEU A 307 3.81 -13.13 -6.42
CA LEU A 307 4.39 -14.14 -7.32
C LEU A 307 5.91 -14.01 -7.43
N ILE A 308 6.42 -12.79 -7.60
CA ILE A 308 7.86 -12.52 -7.68
C ILE A 308 8.56 -12.79 -6.36
N MET A 309 7.99 -12.31 -5.27
CA MET A 309 8.50 -12.57 -3.92
C MET A 309 8.43 -14.06 -3.59
N GLY A 310 7.38 -14.74 -4.02
CA GLY A 310 7.25 -16.19 -3.90
C GLY A 310 8.38 -16.93 -4.58
N LEU A 311 8.73 -16.57 -5.82
CA LEU A 311 9.87 -17.15 -6.53
C LEU A 311 11.20 -16.91 -5.79
N ALA A 312 11.37 -15.77 -5.13
CA ALA A 312 12.57 -15.47 -4.35
C ALA A 312 12.68 -16.29 -3.05
N VAL A 313 11.55 -16.74 -2.50
CA VAL A 313 11.47 -17.45 -1.21
C VAL A 313 11.50 -18.97 -1.38
N ILE A 314 11.19 -19.51 -2.57
CA ILE A 314 11.19 -20.96 -2.84
C ILE A 314 12.51 -21.67 -2.49
N PRO A 315 13.70 -21.12 -2.80
CA PRO A 315 14.98 -21.75 -2.43
C PRO A 315 15.17 -21.86 -0.93
#